data_dc37c6860e79e3d8c1222bee4ff080e6
#
_entry.id   dc37c6860e79e3d8c1222bee4ff080e6
#
_cell.length_a   1.000
_cell.length_b   1.000
_cell.length_c   1.000
_cell.angle_alpha   90.00
_cell.angle_beta   90.00
_cell.angle_gamma   90.00
#
_symmetry.space_group_name_H-M   'P 1'
#
loop_
_entity.id
_entity.type
_entity.pdbx_description
1 polymer ?
#
loop_
_entity_poly.entity_id
_entity_poly.type
_entity_poly.pdbx_seq_one_letter_code
_entity_poly.pdbx_strand_id
1 'polypeptide(L)'
;MAAAIGGLGPIGDAVREITLPLKHEDIIRQQSAEKGLDPALVAAVIYEESRFRDQTSHAGARGLMQITPDTARFIARDSGGTAFTEADLATPQVNISYGAYYLRYLLAKYDGDETLAVAAYNAGETNVNRWIEEAGGAGGFDASEDIPFPETRHYVDNVRERRDEYREHYRDELGL
;
A
#
# COMPACT_ATOMS: atom_id res chain seq x y z
N MET A 1 36.80 -11.01 9.19
CA MET A 1 35.98 -12.09 8.60
C MET A 1 34.74 -11.42 8.06
N ALA A 2 34.66 -11.26 6.73
CA ALA A 2 33.47 -10.71 6.07
C ALA A 2 32.43 -11.84 5.97
N ALA A 3 31.28 -11.64 6.59
CA ALA A 3 30.12 -12.52 6.40
C ALA A 3 29.65 -12.30 4.95
N ALA A 4 29.76 -13.34 4.13
CA ALA A 4 29.12 -13.37 2.81
C ALA A 4 27.60 -13.35 3.04
N ILE A 5 26.95 -12.26 2.66
CA ILE A 5 25.50 -12.20 2.48
C ILE A 5 25.21 -13.14 1.31
N GLY A 6 24.66 -14.31 1.59
CA GLY A 6 24.31 -15.32 0.61
C GLY A 6 23.19 -14.80 -0.28
N GLY A 7 23.52 -14.16 -1.39
CA GLY A 7 22.56 -13.90 -2.46
C GLY A 7 22.00 -15.24 -2.96
N LEU A 8 20.71 -15.32 -3.15
CA LEU A 8 20.08 -16.41 -3.88
C LEU A 8 20.76 -16.46 -5.25
N GLY A 9 21.21 -17.65 -5.69
CA GLY A 9 21.83 -17.76 -7.02
C GLY A 9 20.84 -17.38 -8.13
N PRO A 10 21.28 -17.29 -9.41
CA PRO A 10 20.47 -16.74 -10.53
C PRO A 10 19.04 -17.32 -10.65
N ILE A 11 18.83 -18.57 -10.23
CA ILE A 11 17.52 -19.21 -10.21
C ILE A 11 16.64 -18.65 -9.07
N GLY A 12 17.22 -18.42 -7.89
CA GLY A 12 16.52 -17.83 -6.76
C GLY A 12 16.10 -16.39 -7.04
N ASP A 13 16.95 -15.61 -7.69
CA ASP A 13 16.63 -14.24 -8.10
C ASP A 13 15.50 -14.20 -9.14
N ALA A 14 15.52 -15.10 -10.13
CA ALA A 14 14.47 -15.21 -11.14
C ALA A 14 13.12 -15.65 -10.52
N VAL A 15 13.14 -16.57 -9.56
CA VAL A 15 11.93 -16.97 -8.83
C VAL A 15 11.37 -15.80 -8.02
N ARG A 16 12.22 -15.07 -7.31
CA ARG A 16 11.81 -13.89 -6.54
C ARG A 16 11.18 -12.82 -7.43
N GLU A 17 11.78 -12.51 -8.58
CA GLU A 17 11.25 -11.53 -9.53
C GLU A 17 9.82 -11.88 -10.03
N ILE A 18 9.50 -13.17 -10.09
CA ILE A 18 8.17 -13.66 -10.47
C ILE A 18 7.19 -13.63 -9.29
N THR A 19 7.64 -14.05 -8.10
CA THR A 19 6.76 -14.26 -6.93
C THR A 19 6.62 -13.00 -6.09
N LEU A 20 7.65 -12.16 -6.04
CA LEU A 20 7.68 -10.90 -5.29
C LEU A 20 8.28 -9.79 -6.20
N PRO A 21 7.61 -9.40 -7.28
CA PRO A 21 8.14 -8.38 -8.20
C PRO A 21 8.28 -7.03 -7.52
N LEU A 22 9.37 -6.32 -7.85
CA LEU A 22 9.55 -4.91 -7.52
C LEU A 22 9.76 -4.13 -8.83
N LYS A 23 9.01 -3.06 -9.01
CA LYS A 23 9.13 -2.11 -10.13
C LYS A 23 8.91 -0.70 -9.61
N HIS A 24 9.45 0.29 -10.33
CA HIS A 24 9.27 1.71 -9.97
C HIS A 24 9.83 2.05 -8.57
N GLU A 25 10.89 1.38 -8.17
CA GLU A 25 11.54 1.55 -6.87
C GLU A 25 12.02 2.98 -6.62
N ASP A 26 12.44 3.69 -7.67
CA ASP A 26 12.80 5.11 -7.61
C ASP A 26 11.61 5.99 -7.23
N ILE A 27 10.43 5.76 -7.82
CA ILE A 27 9.19 6.46 -7.50
C ILE A 27 8.73 6.12 -6.08
N ILE A 28 8.79 4.83 -5.71
CA ILE A 28 8.42 4.38 -4.37
C ILE A 28 9.30 5.06 -3.32
N ARG A 29 10.63 5.07 -3.49
CA ARG A 29 11.55 5.76 -2.57
C ARG A 29 11.24 7.25 -2.49
N GLN A 30 11.06 7.92 -3.64
CA GLN A 30 10.76 9.34 -3.68
C GLN A 30 9.46 9.65 -2.91
N GLN A 31 8.37 8.95 -3.24
CA GLN A 31 7.07 9.22 -2.64
C GLN A 31 7.01 8.84 -1.15
N SER A 32 7.72 7.79 -0.76
CA SER A 32 7.85 7.41 0.64
C SER A 32 8.63 8.45 1.45
N ALA A 33 9.74 8.95 0.92
CA ALA A 33 10.53 9.99 1.57
C ALA A 33 9.75 11.31 1.72
N GLU A 34 9.04 11.74 0.67
CA GLU A 34 8.22 12.95 0.67
C GLU A 34 7.10 12.90 1.71
N LYS A 35 6.53 11.74 1.95
CA LYS A 35 5.35 11.54 2.80
C LYS A 35 5.65 10.90 4.16
N GLY A 36 6.92 10.57 4.43
CA GLY A 36 7.33 9.91 5.67
C GLY A 36 6.72 8.52 5.82
N LEU A 37 6.68 7.76 4.72
CA LEU A 37 6.19 6.38 4.70
C LEU A 37 7.36 5.38 4.65
N ASP A 38 7.09 4.18 5.10
CA ASP A 38 7.93 3.03 4.85
C ASP A 38 7.82 2.61 3.37
N PRO A 39 8.91 2.62 2.57
CA PRO A 39 8.85 2.20 1.18
C PRO A 39 8.48 0.73 1.00
N ALA A 40 8.78 -0.13 1.98
CA ALA A 40 8.37 -1.53 1.95
C ALA A 40 6.84 -1.67 2.13
N LEU A 41 6.22 -0.83 2.96
CA LEU A 41 4.76 -0.78 3.08
C LEU A 41 4.11 -0.31 1.78
N VAL A 42 4.65 0.72 1.13
CA VAL A 42 4.13 1.19 -0.16
C VAL A 42 4.24 0.08 -1.23
N ALA A 43 5.38 -0.62 -1.30
CA ALA A 43 5.58 -1.75 -2.21
C ALA A 43 4.60 -2.90 -1.94
N ALA A 44 4.36 -3.23 -0.66
CA ALA A 44 3.41 -4.27 -0.26
C ALA A 44 1.97 -3.93 -0.67
N VAL A 45 1.53 -2.68 -0.48
CA VAL A 45 0.21 -2.23 -0.94
C VAL A 45 0.11 -2.32 -2.47
N ILE A 46 1.12 -1.88 -3.23
CA ILE A 46 1.14 -2.03 -4.69
C ILE A 46 1.03 -3.52 -5.09
N TYR A 47 1.73 -4.39 -4.38
CA TYR A 47 1.67 -5.82 -4.66
C TYR A 47 0.26 -6.39 -4.45
N GLU A 48 -0.38 -6.12 -3.33
CA GLU A 48 -1.72 -6.63 -3.03
C GLU A 48 -2.79 -6.03 -3.95
N GLU A 49 -2.63 -4.77 -4.36
CA GLU A 49 -3.58 -4.11 -5.27
C GLU A 49 -3.46 -4.59 -6.72
N SER A 50 -2.26 -4.80 -7.23
CA SER A 50 -2.07 -5.04 -8.67
C SER A 50 -0.97 -6.02 -9.03
N ARG A 51 -0.15 -6.46 -8.09
CA ARG A 51 1.11 -7.17 -8.35
C ARG A 51 2.00 -6.41 -9.35
N PHE A 52 2.08 -5.10 -9.18
CA PHE A 52 2.83 -4.19 -10.08
C PHE A 52 2.35 -4.22 -11.53
N ARG A 53 1.06 -4.49 -11.79
CA ARG A 53 0.45 -4.45 -13.12
C ARG A 53 -0.47 -3.25 -13.22
N ASP A 54 -0.33 -2.48 -14.29
CA ASP A 54 -1.32 -1.45 -14.61
C ASP A 54 -2.61 -2.13 -15.03
N GLN A 55 -3.67 -1.90 -14.28
CA GLN A 55 -4.98 -2.53 -14.52
C GLN A 55 -6.12 -1.61 -14.06
N THR A 56 -7.31 -1.88 -14.58
CA THR A 56 -8.55 -1.24 -14.14
C THR A 56 -9.50 -2.32 -13.63
N SER A 57 -9.99 -2.16 -12.41
CA SER A 57 -10.96 -3.10 -11.82
C SER A 57 -12.36 -2.89 -12.39
N HIS A 58 -13.26 -3.84 -12.18
CA HIS A 58 -14.67 -3.71 -12.54
C HIS A 58 -15.36 -2.53 -11.82
N ALA A 59 -14.87 -2.15 -10.64
CA ALA A 59 -15.35 -0.98 -9.89
C ALA A 59 -14.72 0.34 -10.34
N GLY A 60 -13.87 0.32 -11.39
CA GLY A 60 -13.22 1.51 -11.92
C GLY A 60 -11.97 1.96 -11.16
N ALA A 61 -11.48 1.19 -10.19
CA ALA A 61 -10.19 1.46 -9.55
C ALA A 61 -9.05 1.27 -10.55
N ARG A 62 -8.04 2.17 -10.54
CA ARG A 62 -7.03 2.26 -11.60
C ARG A 62 -5.61 2.16 -11.09
N GLY A 63 -4.77 1.56 -11.91
CA GLY A 63 -3.31 1.58 -11.83
C GLY A 63 -2.75 0.67 -10.75
N LEU A 64 -1.50 0.93 -10.42
CA LEU A 64 -0.68 0.09 -9.53
C LEU A 64 -1.25 0.00 -8.10
N MET A 65 -1.80 1.09 -7.58
CA MET A 65 -2.37 1.19 -6.23
C MET A 65 -3.90 1.21 -6.21
N GLN A 66 -4.56 0.86 -7.33
CA GLN A 66 -6.01 0.70 -7.47
C GLN A 66 -6.81 1.88 -6.90
N ILE A 67 -6.45 3.09 -7.30
CA ILE A 67 -7.13 4.30 -6.84
C ILE A 67 -8.50 4.43 -7.51
N THR A 68 -9.56 4.52 -6.71
CA THR A 68 -10.90 4.76 -7.21
C THR A 68 -11.09 6.21 -7.65
N PRO A 69 -12.02 6.50 -8.58
CA PRO A 69 -12.32 7.88 -8.98
C PRO A 69 -12.70 8.79 -7.81
N ASP A 70 -13.45 8.27 -6.82
CA ASP A 70 -13.83 9.04 -5.64
C ASP A 70 -12.65 9.38 -4.75
N THR A 71 -11.77 8.39 -4.49
CA THR A 71 -10.52 8.58 -3.75
C THR A 71 -9.62 9.59 -4.47
N ALA A 72 -9.48 9.48 -5.78
CA ALA A 72 -8.69 10.42 -6.56
C ALA A 72 -9.22 11.85 -6.48
N ARG A 73 -10.54 12.04 -6.56
CA ARG A 73 -11.17 13.36 -6.39
C ARG A 73 -10.99 13.91 -4.97
N PHE A 74 -11.07 13.05 -3.97
CA PHE A 74 -10.76 13.44 -2.59
C PHE A 74 -9.32 13.94 -2.49
N ILE A 75 -8.34 13.14 -2.94
CA ILE A 75 -6.91 13.48 -2.88
C ILE A 75 -6.62 14.78 -3.63
N ALA A 76 -7.17 14.95 -4.84
CA ALA A 76 -6.97 16.18 -5.62
C ALA A 76 -7.46 17.44 -4.89
N ARG A 77 -8.61 17.36 -4.22
CA ARG A 77 -9.12 18.48 -3.41
C ARG A 77 -8.29 18.74 -2.16
N ASP A 78 -7.92 17.67 -1.44
CA ASP A 78 -7.23 17.75 -0.17
C ASP A 78 -5.77 18.23 -0.33
N SER A 79 -5.10 17.77 -1.41
CA SER A 79 -3.73 18.18 -1.76
C SER A 79 -3.63 19.54 -2.49
N GLY A 80 -4.75 20.16 -2.85
CA GLY A 80 -4.78 21.39 -3.64
C GLY A 80 -4.49 21.21 -5.14
N GLY A 81 -4.54 19.98 -5.64
CA GLY A 81 -4.34 19.66 -7.08
C GLY A 81 -5.50 20.17 -7.94
N THR A 82 -5.22 21.07 -8.88
CA THR A 82 -6.25 21.70 -9.72
C THR A 82 -6.34 21.17 -11.15
N ALA A 83 -5.37 20.38 -11.59
CA ALA A 83 -5.24 19.93 -12.99
C ALA A 83 -5.32 18.40 -13.16
N PHE A 84 -5.83 17.69 -12.17
CA PHE A 84 -5.94 16.21 -12.20
C PHE A 84 -7.08 15.75 -13.11
N THR A 85 -6.81 14.73 -13.93
CA THR A 85 -7.81 13.95 -14.66
C THR A 85 -7.69 12.47 -14.28
N GLU A 86 -8.80 11.72 -14.34
CA GLU A 86 -8.78 10.29 -14.04
C GLU A 86 -7.85 9.48 -14.97
N ALA A 87 -7.57 9.99 -16.17
CA ALA A 87 -6.63 9.38 -17.10
C ALA A 87 -5.19 9.39 -16.59
N ASP A 88 -4.84 10.37 -15.76
CA ASP A 88 -3.48 10.51 -15.20
C ASP A 88 -3.13 9.35 -14.25
N LEU A 89 -4.13 8.67 -13.69
CA LEU A 89 -3.94 7.47 -12.86
C LEU A 89 -3.32 6.27 -13.61
N ALA A 90 -3.30 6.27 -14.92
CA ALA A 90 -2.58 5.27 -15.72
C ALA A 90 -1.05 5.47 -15.66
N THR A 91 -0.58 6.65 -15.22
CA THR A 91 0.83 6.97 -15.10
C THR A 91 1.37 6.49 -13.76
N PRO A 92 2.43 5.64 -13.70
CA PRO A 92 2.98 5.13 -12.44
C PRO A 92 3.33 6.24 -11.44
N GLN A 93 3.96 7.33 -11.90
CA GLN A 93 4.31 8.47 -11.05
C GLN A 93 3.10 9.09 -10.35
N VAL A 94 2.02 9.31 -11.09
CA VAL A 94 0.77 9.89 -10.53
C VAL A 94 0.08 8.89 -9.63
N ASN A 95 -0.04 7.64 -10.08
CA ASN A 95 -0.74 6.60 -9.33
C ASN A 95 -0.10 6.31 -7.98
N ILE A 96 1.23 6.10 -7.94
CA ILE A 96 1.98 5.87 -6.70
C ILE A 96 1.93 7.12 -5.81
N SER A 97 2.04 8.33 -6.37
CA SER A 97 1.92 9.57 -5.60
C SER A 97 0.56 9.69 -4.90
N TYR A 98 -0.52 9.39 -5.61
CA TYR A 98 -1.89 9.42 -5.08
C TYR A 98 -2.12 8.33 -4.02
N GLY A 99 -1.71 7.10 -4.31
CA GLY A 99 -1.85 5.99 -3.35
C GLY A 99 -1.04 6.21 -2.08
N ALA A 100 0.21 6.67 -2.21
CA ALA A 100 1.04 7.02 -1.07
C ALA A 100 0.46 8.20 -0.27
N TYR A 101 -0.14 9.20 -0.94
CA TYR A 101 -0.85 10.28 -0.26
C TYR A 101 -2.02 9.75 0.58
N TYR A 102 -2.85 8.90 -0.02
CA TYR A 102 -4.00 8.32 0.67
C TYR A 102 -3.58 7.42 1.85
N LEU A 103 -2.56 6.61 1.67
CA LEU A 103 -1.99 5.79 2.75
C LEU A 103 -1.47 6.66 3.91
N ARG A 104 -0.76 7.76 3.60
CA ARG A 104 -0.31 8.73 4.60
C ARG A 104 -1.47 9.39 5.33
N TYR A 105 -2.52 9.78 4.60
CA TYR A 105 -3.74 10.34 5.18
C TYR A 105 -4.38 9.34 6.16
N LEU A 106 -4.53 8.08 5.77
CA LEU A 106 -5.12 7.05 6.63
C LEU A 106 -4.27 6.78 7.87
N LEU A 107 -2.94 6.67 7.73
CA LEU A 107 -2.04 6.53 8.87
C LEU A 107 -2.17 7.72 9.85
N ALA A 108 -2.25 8.95 9.34
CA ALA A 108 -2.46 10.11 10.20
C ALA A 108 -3.83 10.09 10.88
N LYS A 109 -4.87 9.65 10.19
CA LYS A 109 -6.23 9.54 10.71
C LYS A 109 -6.38 8.52 11.85
N TYR A 110 -5.62 7.43 11.77
CA TYR A 110 -5.63 6.36 12.77
C TYR A 110 -4.40 6.39 13.69
N ASP A 111 -3.85 7.58 13.96
CA ASP A 111 -2.76 7.80 14.92
C ASP A 111 -1.52 6.92 14.70
N GLY A 112 -1.26 6.55 13.44
CA GLY A 112 -0.14 5.69 13.03
C GLY A 112 -0.43 4.18 13.12
N ASP A 113 -1.66 3.79 13.46
CA ASP A 113 -2.04 2.37 13.44
C ASP A 113 -2.10 1.86 12.00
N GLU A 114 -1.07 1.08 11.63
CA GLU A 114 -0.92 0.52 10.29
C GLU A 114 -2.03 -0.47 9.95
N THR A 115 -2.50 -1.24 10.93
CA THR A 115 -3.57 -2.22 10.73
C THR A 115 -4.87 -1.54 10.34
N LEU A 116 -5.26 -0.50 11.08
CA LEU A 116 -6.46 0.29 10.79
C LEU A 116 -6.33 1.05 9.46
N ALA A 117 -5.16 1.63 9.18
CA ALA A 117 -4.91 2.34 7.93
C ALA A 117 -4.98 1.42 6.71
N VAL A 118 -4.37 0.24 6.77
CA VAL A 118 -4.40 -0.76 5.70
C VAL A 118 -5.82 -1.34 5.52
N ALA A 119 -6.53 -1.62 6.61
CA ALA A 119 -7.93 -2.03 6.55
C ALA A 119 -8.81 -0.97 5.87
N ALA A 120 -8.59 0.32 6.20
CA ALA A 120 -9.35 1.42 5.60
C ALA A 120 -8.97 1.68 4.14
N TYR A 121 -7.74 1.40 3.75
CA TYR A 121 -7.32 1.45 2.34
C TYR A 121 -8.15 0.49 1.48
N ASN A 122 -8.35 -0.74 1.96
CA ASN A 122 -9.10 -1.78 1.26
C ASN A 122 -10.63 -1.63 1.41
N ALA A 123 -11.12 -1.49 2.64
CA ALA A 123 -12.57 -1.53 2.94
C ALA A 123 -13.24 -0.15 2.99
N GLY A 124 -12.45 0.92 2.99
CA GLY A 124 -12.93 2.28 3.17
C GLY A 124 -13.10 2.70 4.63
N GLU A 125 -12.88 3.98 4.89
CA GLU A 125 -12.91 4.60 6.22
C GLU A 125 -14.25 4.42 6.95
N THR A 126 -15.37 4.49 6.25
CA THR A 126 -16.70 4.35 6.84
C THR A 126 -16.89 2.99 7.52
N ASN A 127 -16.39 1.93 6.89
CA ASN A 127 -16.46 0.59 7.46
C ASN A 127 -15.56 0.47 8.69
N VAL A 128 -14.31 0.90 8.58
CA VAL A 128 -13.35 0.80 9.69
C VAL A 128 -13.80 1.63 10.89
N ASN A 129 -14.29 2.86 10.69
CA ASN A 129 -14.81 3.68 11.78
C ASN A 129 -15.96 2.98 12.52
N ARG A 130 -16.89 2.35 11.79
CA ARG A 130 -17.96 1.58 12.38
C ARG A 130 -17.45 0.38 13.19
N TRP A 131 -16.49 -0.38 12.67
CA TRP A 131 -15.90 -1.52 13.38
C TRP A 131 -15.18 -1.10 14.66
N ILE A 132 -14.46 0.03 14.62
CA ILE A 132 -13.84 0.61 15.81
C ILE A 132 -14.90 0.96 16.87
N GLU A 133 -16.03 1.56 16.48
CA GLU A 133 -17.13 1.89 17.39
C GLU A 133 -17.72 0.61 18.00
N GLU A 134 -17.98 -0.42 17.19
CA GLU A 134 -18.50 -1.73 17.61
C GLU A 134 -17.55 -2.46 18.57
N ALA A 135 -16.24 -2.32 18.39
CA ALA A 135 -15.18 -2.86 19.27
C ALA A 135 -14.99 -2.06 20.57
N GLY A 136 -15.70 -0.94 20.74
CA GLY A 136 -15.56 -0.09 21.91
C GLY A 136 -14.39 0.89 21.88
N GLY A 137 -13.86 1.19 20.69
CA GLY A 137 -12.76 2.11 20.42
C GLY A 137 -11.51 1.43 19.86
N ALA A 138 -10.60 2.21 19.30
CA ALA A 138 -9.39 1.70 18.67
C ALA A 138 -8.50 0.84 19.59
N GLY A 139 -8.46 1.15 20.89
CA GLY A 139 -7.69 0.38 21.87
C GLY A 139 -8.24 -1.02 22.16
N GLY A 140 -9.48 -1.31 21.78
CA GLY A 140 -10.11 -2.63 21.90
C GLY A 140 -10.20 -3.39 20.58
N PHE A 141 -9.80 -2.78 19.47
CA PHE A 141 -9.95 -3.34 18.14
C PHE A 141 -8.93 -4.46 17.86
N ASP A 142 -9.45 -5.62 17.46
CA ASP A 142 -8.67 -6.78 16.97
C ASP A 142 -9.05 -7.07 15.52
N ALA A 143 -8.11 -6.91 14.60
CA ALA A 143 -8.36 -7.08 13.18
C ALA A 143 -8.85 -8.49 12.82
N SER A 144 -8.45 -9.52 13.58
CA SER A 144 -8.83 -10.91 13.31
C SER A 144 -10.30 -11.19 13.70
N GLU A 145 -10.83 -10.46 14.67
CA GLU A 145 -12.18 -10.64 15.22
C GLU A 145 -13.16 -9.55 14.73
N ASP A 146 -12.71 -8.29 14.72
CA ASP A 146 -13.60 -7.13 14.52
C ASP A 146 -13.75 -6.72 13.04
N ILE A 147 -12.87 -7.17 12.13
CA ILE A 147 -13.11 -7.00 10.70
C ILE A 147 -14.06 -8.09 10.19
N PRO A 148 -15.34 -7.77 9.86
CA PRO A 148 -16.31 -8.79 9.46
C PRO A 148 -16.07 -9.31 8.04
N PHE A 149 -15.26 -8.61 7.23
CA PHE A 149 -14.96 -8.97 5.84
C PHE A 149 -13.72 -9.85 5.74
N PRO A 150 -13.86 -11.15 5.41
CA PRO A 150 -12.70 -12.06 5.28
C PRO A 150 -11.65 -11.55 4.30
N GLU A 151 -12.09 -10.93 3.20
CA GLU A 151 -11.21 -10.33 2.19
C GLU A 151 -10.31 -9.24 2.79
N THR A 152 -10.90 -8.34 3.59
CA THR A 152 -10.13 -7.26 4.24
C THR A 152 -9.18 -7.79 5.32
N ARG A 153 -9.59 -8.83 6.09
CA ARG A 153 -8.66 -9.49 7.03
C ARG A 153 -7.44 -10.06 6.31
N HIS A 154 -7.68 -10.83 5.25
CA HIS A 154 -6.59 -11.39 4.44
C HIS A 154 -5.72 -10.29 3.82
N TYR A 155 -6.34 -9.20 3.35
CA TYR A 155 -5.58 -8.07 2.81
C TYR A 155 -4.63 -7.46 3.85
N VAL A 156 -5.10 -7.23 5.07
CA VAL A 156 -4.27 -6.70 6.17
C VAL A 156 -3.11 -7.64 6.49
N ASP A 157 -3.38 -8.93 6.62
CA ASP A 157 -2.35 -9.94 6.91
C ASP A 157 -1.33 -10.03 5.78
N ASN A 158 -1.80 -10.06 4.54
CA ASN A 158 -0.95 -10.12 3.35
C ASN A 158 -0.06 -8.88 3.22
N VAL A 159 -0.60 -7.67 3.39
CA VAL A 159 0.19 -6.43 3.32
C VAL A 159 1.32 -6.46 4.35
N ARG A 160 1.03 -6.90 5.58
CA ARG A 160 2.04 -7.02 6.63
C ARG A 160 3.13 -8.03 6.27
N GLU A 161 2.75 -9.21 5.80
CA GLU A 161 3.69 -10.26 5.37
C GLU A 161 4.56 -9.76 4.20
N ARG A 162 3.94 -9.17 3.17
CA ARG A 162 4.67 -8.63 2.00
C ARG A 162 5.59 -7.49 2.36
N ARG A 163 5.19 -6.59 3.27
CA ARG A 163 6.07 -5.52 3.77
C ARG A 163 7.36 -6.12 4.37
N ASP A 164 7.23 -7.16 5.20
CA ASP A 164 8.37 -7.79 5.85
C ASP A 164 9.26 -8.50 4.81
N GLU A 165 8.68 -9.17 3.80
CA GLU A 165 9.41 -9.75 2.67
C GLU A 165 10.13 -8.69 1.82
N TYR A 166 9.49 -7.55 1.51
CA TYR A 166 10.13 -6.45 0.80
C TYR A 166 11.29 -5.86 1.60
N ARG A 167 11.17 -5.71 2.90
CA ARG A 167 12.26 -5.27 3.79
C ARG A 167 13.44 -6.25 3.81
N GLU A 168 13.17 -7.54 3.76
CA GLU A 168 14.19 -8.57 3.76
C GLU A 168 14.93 -8.66 2.42
N HIS A 169 14.17 -8.66 1.32
CA HIS A 169 14.69 -9.01 0.00
C HIS A 169 15.10 -7.84 -0.90
N TYR A 170 14.57 -6.64 -0.65
CA TYR A 170 14.77 -5.44 -1.48
C TYR A 170 15.24 -4.22 -0.70
N ARG A 171 16.05 -4.51 0.33
CA ARG A 171 16.54 -3.48 1.25
C ARG A 171 17.28 -2.35 0.53
N ASP A 172 18.20 -2.71 -0.34
CA ASP A 172 19.05 -1.75 -1.06
C ASP A 172 18.23 -0.98 -2.11
N GLU A 173 17.37 -1.67 -2.85
CA GLU A 173 16.50 -1.08 -3.89
C GLU A 173 15.48 -0.11 -3.28
N LEU A 174 15.00 -0.37 -2.08
CA LEU A 174 14.06 0.49 -1.36
C LEU A 174 14.75 1.55 -0.48
N GLY A 175 16.06 1.48 -0.29
CA GLY A 175 16.84 2.45 0.50
C GLY A 175 16.59 2.36 2.01
N LEU A 176 16.44 1.14 2.54
CA LEU A 176 16.14 0.82 3.95
C LEU A 176 17.40 0.53 4.78
#